data_8d0c483f574347adf8b025e88c832045
#
_entry.id   8d0c483f574347adf8b025e88c832045
#
_cell.length_a   1.000
_cell.length_b   1.000
_cell.length_c   1.000
_cell.angle_alpha   90.00
_cell.angle_beta   90.00
_cell.angle_gamma   90.00
#
_symmetry.space_group_name_H-M   'P 1'
#
loop_
_entity.id
_entity.type
_entity.pdbx_description
1 polymer ?
#
loop_
_entity_poly.entity_id
_entity_poly.type
_entity_poly.pdbx_seq_one_letter_code
_entity_poly.pdbx_strand_id
1 'polypeptide(L)'
;MYKRQTLRDIYLNVASYIPKLLKPLKFQKPWKIKNGMIDNDLFPNDVNGVIIPHPSLNIKVDNKLFDQYLGNNFGILLFQNDTNVFNEIKNLESAKIFENNIHLMTEDNKFNQDKKICNWAKENNISAAIIRPDQHIYGCVDNVDIINNVDKLITKLKGELFKH
;
A
#
# COMPACT_ATOMS: atom_id res chain seq x y z
N MET A 1 21.87 -32.20 4.01
CA MET A 1 21.13 -31.01 3.49
C MET A 1 20.18 -31.34 2.33
N TYR A 2 20.42 -32.36 1.54
CA TYR A 2 19.62 -32.74 0.35
C TYR A 2 18.20 -33.27 0.63
N LYS A 3 17.95 -33.91 1.77
CA LYS A 3 16.63 -34.54 2.06
C LYS A 3 15.45 -33.56 2.16
N ARG A 4 15.68 -32.31 2.59
CA ARG A 4 14.60 -31.31 2.70
C ARG A 4 14.18 -30.74 1.34
N GLN A 5 15.10 -30.58 0.42
CA GLN A 5 14.79 -30.11 -0.93
C GLN A 5 13.98 -31.15 -1.70
N THR A 6 14.40 -32.43 -1.65
CA THR A 6 13.70 -33.52 -2.32
C THR A 6 12.26 -33.66 -1.86
N LEU A 7 12.00 -33.56 -0.55
CA LEU A 7 10.64 -33.60 0.01
C LEU A 7 9.79 -32.42 -0.45
N ARG A 8 10.39 -31.22 -0.51
CA ARG A 8 9.70 -30.02 -1.01
C ARG A 8 9.34 -30.18 -2.50
N ASP A 9 10.24 -30.69 -3.29
CA ASP A 9 10.05 -30.85 -4.74
C ASP A 9 8.99 -31.93 -5.03
N ILE A 10 8.98 -33.02 -4.25
CA ILE A 10 7.93 -34.05 -4.32
C ILE A 10 6.57 -33.43 -3.93
N TYR A 11 6.52 -32.66 -2.83
CA TYR A 11 5.30 -32.00 -2.41
C TYR A 11 4.76 -31.03 -3.47
N LEU A 12 5.62 -30.20 -4.05
CA LEU A 12 5.23 -29.23 -5.09
C LEU A 12 4.76 -29.94 -6.37
N ASN A 13 5.42 -31.04 -6.76
CA ASN A 13 4.99 -31.85 -7.90
C ASN A 13 3.61 -32.49 -7.66
N VAL A 14 3.39 -33.10 -6.50
CA VAL A 14 2.08 -33.69 -6.17
C VAL A 14 1.01 -32.62 -6.04
N ALA A 15 1.34 -31.48 -5.43
CA ALA A 15 0.41 -30.36 -5.23
C ALA A 15 0.01 -29.68 -6.56
N SER A 16 0.85 -29.76 -7.61
CA SER A 16 0.50 -29.25 -8.95
C SER A 16 -0.67 -30.01 -9.59
N TYR A 17 -0.83 -31.29 -9.27
CA TYR A 17 -1.94 -32.14 -9.76
C TYR A 17 -3.19 -32.03 -8.88
N ILE A 18 -3.07 -31.54 -7.65
CA ILE A 18 -4.20 -31.41 -6.71
C ILE A 18 -4.31 -29.96 -6.25
N PRO A 19 -5.08 -29.09 -6.95
CA PRO A 19 -5.17 -27.66 -6.64
C PRO A 19 -5.57 -27.35 -5.19
N LYS A 20 -6.29 -28.28 -4.51
CA LYS A 20 -6.65 -28.13 -3.10
C LYS A 20 -5.44 -28.13 -2.14
N LEU A 21 -4.36 -28.84 -2.51
CA LEU A 21 -3.11 -28.87 -1.71
C LEU A 21 -2.29 -27.58 -1.83
N LEU A 22 -2.52 -26.79 -2.88
CA LEU A 22 -1.89 -25.49 -3.07
C LEU A 22 -2.57 -24.36 -2.32
N LYS A 23 -3.80 -24.57 -1.79
CA LYS A 23 -4.53 -23.56 -1.03
C LYS A 23 -3.71 -22.95 0.13
N PRO A 24 -3.01 -23.71 0.98
CA PRO A 24 -2.20 -23.14 2.06
C PRO A 24 -1.07 -22.23 1.56
N LEU A 25 -0.52 -22.52 0.38
CA LEU A 25 0.56 -21.73 -0.23
C LEU A 25 0.06 -20.43 -0.87
N LYS A 26 -1.19 -20.44 -1.34
CA LYS A 26 -1.82 -19.24 -1.96
C LYS A 26 -2.31 -18.21 -0.96
N PHE A 27 -2.47 -18.59 0.31
CA PHE A 27 -3.05 -17.73 1.35
C PHE A 27 -2.04 -17.33 2.44
N GLN A 28 -0.77 -17.22 2.10
CA GLN A 28 0.12 -16.52 3.02
C GLN A 28 -0.35 -15.06 3.09
N LYS A 29 -0.81 -14.66 4.29
CA LYS A 29 -1.12 -13.25 4.55
C LYS A 29 0.12 -12.42 4.20
N PRO A 30 -0.05 -11.26 3.55
CA PRO A 30 1.08 -10.39 3.26
C PRO A 30 1.88 -10.15 4.55
N TRP A 31 3.18 -10.08 4.40
CA TRP A 31 4.07 -9.77 5.52
C TRP A 31 3.68 -8.43 6.12
N LYS A 32 3.44 -8.42 7.44
CA LYS A 32 3.07 -7.22 8.19
C LYS A 32 4.22 -6.87 9.13
N ILE A 33 4.74 -5.68 8.99
CA ILE A 33 5.66 -5.09 9.97
C ILE A 33 4.83 -4.73 11.20
N LYS A 34 5.27 -5.14 12.38
CA LYS A 34 4.56 -4.89 13.63
C LYS A 34 5.16 -3.73 14.43
N ASN A 35 6.44 -3.47 14.24
CA ASN A 35 7.19 -2.47 15.01
C ASN A 35 7.90 -1.51 14.05
N GLY A 36 8.12 -0.28 14.50
CA GLY A 36 8.75 0.76 13.72
C GLY A 36 7.78 1.86 13.33
N MET A 37 8.08 2.57 12.26
CA MET A 37 7.32 3.73 11.79
C MET A 37 6.02 3.28 11.12
N ILE A 38 4.98 3.04 11.93
CA ILE A 38 3.64 2.57 11.53
C ILE A 38 2.63 3.22 12.46
N ASP A 39 1.56 3.78 11.90
CA ASP A 39 0.45 4.27 12.71
C ASP A 39 -0.39 3.10 13.26
N ASN A 40 -0.25 2.85 14.56
CA ASN A 40 -1.05 1.85 15.28
C ASN A 40 -2.11 2.48 16.19
N ASP A 41 -2.07 3.79 16.40
CA ASP A 41 -2.81 4.46 17.47
C ASP A 41 -3.86 5.44 16.95
N LEU A 42 -3.50 6.29 15.97
CA LEU A 42 -4.35 7.38 15.52
C LEU A 42 -5.48 6.86 14.61
N PHE A 43 -5.13 6.03 13.64
CA PHE A 43 -6.05 5.37 12.72
C PHE A 43 -5.72 3.88 12.64
N PRO A 44 -6.03 3.09 13.68
CA PRO A 44 -5.71 1.67 13.69
C PRO A 44 -6.43 0.95 12.55
N ASN A 45 -5.66 0.27 11.71
CA ASN A 45 -6.19 -0.53 10.60
C ASN A 45 -5.33 -1.79 10.41
N ASP A 46 -5.97 -2.89 10.06
CA ASP A 46 -5.28 -4.17 9.88
C ASP A 46 -4.25 -4.16 8.75
N VAL A 47 -4.35 -3.23 7.82
CA VAL A 47 -3.40 -3.10 6.70
C VAL A 47 -2.21 -2.18 7.02
N ASN A 48 -2.21 -1.44 8.12
CA ASN A 48 -1.05 -0.66 8.53
C ASN A 48 0.15 -1.59 8.75
N GLY A 49 1.29 -1.28 8.15
CA GLY A 49 2.47 -2.14 8.15
C GLY A 49 2.46 -3.27 7.11
N VAL A 50 1.43 -3.39 6.31
CA VAL A 50 1.39 -4.34 5.17
C VAL A 50 1.98 -3.69 3.93
N ILE A 51 2.61 -4.47 3.05
CA ILE A 51 3.04 -4.02 1.73
C ILE A 51 1.80 -3.66 0.90
N ILE A 52 1.84 -2.51 0.21
CA ILE A 52 0.76 -2.13 -0.71
C ILE A 52 0.66 -3.14 -1.86
N PRO A 53 -0.56 -3.53 -2.28
CA PRO A 53 -0.70 -4.39 -3.45
C PRO A 53 -0.10 -3.75 -4.69
N HIS A 54 0.64 -4.54 -5.44
CA HIS A 54 1.18 -4.12 -6.71
C HIS A 54 0.26 -4.50 -7.87
N PRO A 55 0.17 -3.67 -8.91
CA PRO A 55 -0.44 -4.07 -10.16
C PRO A 55 0.31 -5.26 -10.78
N SER A 56 -0.26 -5.88 -11.77
CA SER A 56 0.41 -6.96 -12.50
C SER A 56 1.73 -6.46 -13.11
N LEU A 57 2.79 -7.29 -13.07
CA LEU A 57 4.15 -6.93 -13.50
C LEU A 57 4.26 -6.39 -14.94
N ASN A 58 3.25 -6.64 -15.77
CA ASN A 58 3.24 -6.18 -17.16
C ASN A 58 2.72 -4.73 -17.30
N ILE A 59 2.17 -4.15 -16.23
CA ILE A 59 1.63 -2.80 -16.27
C ILE A 59 2.76 -1.81 -16.08
N LYS A 60 3.10 -1.09 -17.15
CA LYS A 60 4.06 0.01 -17.16
C LYS A 60 3.37 1.27 -17.66
N VAL A 61 3.65 2.38 -17.01
CA VAL A 61 3.22 3.71 -17.45
C VAL A 61 4.45 4.56 -17.71
N ASP A 62 4.58 5.08 -18.92
CA ASP A 62 5.73 5.86 -19.37
C ASP A 62 7.07 5.13 -19.11
N ASN A 63 7.10 3.81 -19.40
CA ASN A 63 8.20 2.88 -19.12
C ASN A 63 8.57 2.69 -17.65
N LYS A 64 7.78 3.21 -16.71
CA LYS A 64 7.98 3.04 -15.26
C LYS A 64 7.11 1.93 -14.71
N LEU A 65 7.65 1.14 -13.80
CA LEU A 65 6.90 0.23 -12.94
C LEU A 65 6.25 1.02 -11.80
N PHE A 66 5.31 0.41 -11.11
CA PHE A 66 4.57 1.04 -10.01
C PHE A 66 5.48 1.51 -8.87
N ASP A 67 6.50 0.72 -8.53
CA ASP A 67 7.50 1.08 -7.51
C ASP A 67 8.25 2.36 -7.89
N GLN A 68 8.62 2.49 -9.17
CA GLN A 68 9.29 3.68 -9.69
C GLN A 68 8.36 4.90 -9.73
N TYR A 69 7.05 4.65 -9.85
CA TYR A 69 6.03 5.70 -9.76
C TYR A 69 5.85 6.20 -8.34
N LEU A 70 5.83 5.30 -7.35
CA LEU A 70 5.78 5.66 -5.92
C LEU A 70 7.09 6.32 -5.45
N GLY A 71 8.21 6.03 -6.10
CA GLY A 71 9.52 6.60 -5.74
C GLY A 71 10.10 5.99 -4.47
N ASN A 72 11.20 6.62 -4.01
CA ASN A 72 11.97 6.14 -2.85
C ASN A 72 11.72 6.99 -1.57
N ASN A 73 10.70 7.84 -1.59
CA ASN A 73 10.30 8.69 -0.47
C ASN A 73 8.94 8.27 0.07
N PHE A 74 8.56 8.80 1.21
CA PHE A 74 7.17 8.71 1.64
C PHE A 74 6.26 9.33 0.58
N GLY A 75 5.09 8.74 0.37
CA GLY A 75 4.09 9.23 -0.58
C GLY A 75 2.68 9.07 -0.05
N ILE A 76 1.73 9.75 -0.66
CA ILE A 76 0.31 9.63 -0.35
C ILE A 76 -0.41 9.06 -1.57
N LEU A 77 -1.20 8.02 -1.37
CA LEU A 77 -2.16 7.53 -2.35
C LEU A 77 -3.57 7.89 -1.91
N LEU A 78 -4.31 8.52 -2.80
CA LEU A 78 -5.72 8.89 -2.61
C LEU A 78 -6.59 8.03 -3.52
N PHE A 79 -7.54 7.31 -2.94
CA PHE A 79 -8.43 6.38 -3.63
C PHE A 79 -9.83 7.00 -3.86
N GLN A 80 -9.86 8.25 -4.22
CA GLN A 80 -11.10 9.01 -4.47
C GLN A 80 -11.14 9.60 -5.86
N ASN A 81 -12.34 9.77 -6.40
CA ASN A 81 -12.54 10.43 -7.70
C ASN A 81 -12.71 11.95 -7.57
N ASP A 82 -12.72 12.49 -6.35
CA ASP A 82 -12.91 13.93 -6.13
C ASP A 82 -11.55 14.65 -6.23
N THR A 83 -11.41 15.39 -7.33
CA THR A 83 -10.24 16.23 -7.60
C THR A 83 -10.12 17.42 -6.64
N ASN A 84 -11.22 17.87 -6.01
CA ASN A 84 -11.16 18.94 -5.03
C ASN A 84 -10.47 18.46 -3.77
N VAL A 85 -10.86 17.28 -3.26
CA VAL A 85 -10.19 16.66 -2.10
C VAL A 85 -8.71 16.44 -2.37
N PHE A 86 -8.35 15.98 -3.58
CA PHE A 86 -6.96 15.83 -3.98
C PHE A 86 -6.19 17.16 -3.91
N ASN A 87 -6.77 18.24 -4.47
CA ASN A 87 -6.15 19.55 -4.48
C ASN A 87 -6.04 20.14 -3.07
N GLU A 88 -7.06 19.97 -2.23
CA GLU A 88 -7.04 20.42 -0.85
C GLU A 88 -5.93 19.71 -0.06
N ILE A 89 -5.82 18.39 -0.15
CA ILE A 89 -4.75 17.62 0.51
C ILE A 89 -3.37 18.05 0.00
N LYS A 90 -3.21 18.24 -1.30
CA LYS A 90 -1.95 18.70 -1.89
C LYS A 90 -1.53 20.10 -1.39
N ASN A 91 -2.50 20.94 -1.06
CA ASN A 91 -2.27 22.30 -0.56
C ASN A 91 -2.08 22.38 0.96
N LEU A 92 -2.23 21.29 1.70
CA LEU A 92 -1.96 21.29 3.13
C LEU A 92 -0.50 21.64 3.40
N GLU A 93 -0.27 22.49 4.41
CA GLU A 93 1.09 22.83 4.85
C GLU A 93 1.87 21.60 5.33
N SER A 94 1.16 20.68 5.99
CA SER A 94 1.73 19.39 6.41
C SER A 94 2.19 18.53 5.24
N ALA A 95 1.48 18.55 4.12
CA ALA A 95 1.73 17.72 2.95
C ALA A 95 2.97 18.15 2.14
N LYS A 96 3.54 19.33 2.40
CA LYS A 96 4.76 19.80 1.72
C LYS A 96 5.96 18.87 1.86
N ILE A 97 6.02 18.05 2.91
CA ILE A 97 7.09 17.06 3.08
C ILE A 97 7.11 15.97 2.00
N PHE A 98 5.98 15.74 1.36
CA PHE A 98 5.87 14.74 0.28
C PHE A 98 6.25 15.30 -1.09
N GLU A 99 6.50 16.62 -1.18
CA GLU A 99 6.80 17.32 -2.43
C GLU A 99 5.77 16.99 -3.52
N ASN A 100 6.18 16.24 -4.54
CA ASN A 100 5.34 15.80 -5.64
C ASN A 100 4.87 14.34 -5.52
N ASN A 101 5.10 13.69 -4.36
CA ASN A 101 4.77 12.26 -4.16
C ASN A 101 3.36 12.08 -3.58
N ILE A 102 2.39 12.79 -4.13
CA ILE A 102 0.96 12.67 -3.81
C ILE A 102 0.24 12.27 -5.09
N HIS A 103 -0.37 11.10 -5.07
CA HIS A 103 -0.92 10.47 -6.26
C HIS A 103 -2.40 10.15 -6.09
N LEU A 104 -3.18 10.42 -7.13
CA LEU A 104 -4.57 10.02 -7.23
C LEU A 104 -4.66 8.64 -7.90
N MET A 105 -5.20 7.66 -7.19
CA MET A 105 -5.37 6.29 -7.65
C MET A 105 -6.86 6.01 -7.88
N THR A 106 -7.35 6.45 -9.04
CA THR A 106 -8.74 6.22 -9.49
C THR A 106 -8.86 4.91 -10.25
N GLU A 107 -10.09 4.52 -10.57
CA GLU A 107 -10.35 3.35 -11.42
C GLU A 107 -9.73 3.49 -12.82
N ASP A 108 -9.63 4.73 -13.34
CA ASP A 108 -9.06 5.05 -14.65
C ASP A 108 -7.54 5.26 -14.61
N ASN A 109 -6.91 5.15 -13.43
CA ASN A 109 -5.47 5.30 -13.32
C ASN A 109 -4.77 4.20 -14.11
N LYS A 110 -3.79 4.60 -14.93
CA LYS A 110 -3.05 3.69 -15.80
C LYS A 110 -2.37 2.52 -15.06
N PHE A 111 -2.00 2.68 -13.78
CA PHE A 111 -1.49 1.59 -12.95
C PHE A 111 -2.58 0.69 -12.36
N ASN A 112 -3.85 1.08 -12.45
CA ASN A 112 -4.98 0.31 -11.92
C ASN A 112 -5.73 -0.49 -12.99
N GLN A 113 -5.12 -0.81 -14.12
CA GLN A 113 -5.76 -1.54 -15.23
C GLN A 113 -6.32 -2.90 -14.81
N ASP A 114 -5.68 -3.58 -13.87
CA ASP A 114 -6.15 -4.85 -13.29
C ASP A 114 -7.06 -4.67 -12.06
N LYS A 115 -7.40 -3.42 -11.72
CA LYS A 115 -8.26 -3.00 -10.59
C LYS A 115 -7.81 -3.50 -9.21
N LYS A 116 -6.64 -4.09 -9.09
CA LYS A 116 -6.16 -4.69 -7.83
C LYS A 116 -6.06 -3.68 -6.70
N ILE A 117 -5.44 -2.52 -6.98
CA ILE A 117 -5.15 -1.51 -5.96
C ILE A 117 -6.44 -0.87 -5.47
N CYS A 118 -7.32 -0.44 -6.38
CA CYS A 118 -8.60 0.17 -5.99
C CYS A 118 -9.56 -0.84 -5.35
N ASN A 119 -9.60 -2.08 -5.81
CA ASN A 119 -10.41 -3.12 -5.18
C ASN A 119 -9.91 -3.39 -3.75
N TRP A 120 -8.61 -3.51 -3.56
CA TRP A 120 -8.01 -3.66 -2.25
C TRP A 120 -8.34 -2.48 -1.32
N ALA A 121 -8.27 -1.25 -1.80
CA ALA A 121 -8.63 -0.07 -1.01
C ALA A 121 -10.11 -0.10 -0.61
N LYS A 122 -11.02 -0.46 -1.53
CA LYS A 122 -12.45 -0.62 -1.25
C LYS A 122 -12.74 -1.73 -0.24
N GLU A 123 -12.12 -2.91 -0.38
CA GLU A 123 -12.28 -4.05 0.52
C GLU A 123 -11.83 -3.74 1.96
N ASN A 124 -10.88 -2.82 2.12
CA ASN A 124 -10.34 -2.42 3.41
C ASN A 124 -10.87 -1.05 3.89
N ASN A 125 -11.86 -0.47 3.20
CA ASN A 125 -12.45 0.83 3.51
C ASN A 125 -11.41 1.96 3.61
N ILE A 126 -10.47 2.02 2.66
CA ILE A 126 -9.38 2.99 2.63
C ILE A 126 -9.68 4.06 1.59
N SER A 127 -9.63 5.33 1.99
CA SER A 127 -9.75 6.49 1.11
C SER A 127 -8.43 7.22 0.87
N ALA A 128 -7.49 7.11 1.82
CA ALA A 128 -6.13 7.57 1.65
C ALA A 128 -5.16 6.68 2.43
N ALA A 129 -3.94 6.54 1.92
CA ALA A 129 -2.86 5.82 2.60
C ALA A 129 -1.53 6.56 2.43
N ILE A 130 -0.75 6.64 3.50
CA ILE A 130 0.64 7.07 3.45
C ILE A 130 1.51 5.84 3.25
N ILE A 131 2.30 5.87 2.20
CA ILE A 131 3.19 4.78 1.79
C ILE A 131 4.63 5.15 2.16
N ARG A 132 5.33 4.22 2.79
CA ARG A 132 6.73 4.34 3.15
C ARG A 132 7.64 4.09 1.93
N PRO A 133 8.93 4.50 2.01
CA PRO A 133 9.92 4.22 0.95
C PRO A 133 10.10 2.73 0.63
N ASP A 134 9.87 1.85 1.61
CA ASP A 134 9.91 0.39 1.47
C ASP A 134 8.56 -0.22 1.04
N GLN A 135 7.63 0.63 0.61
CA GLN A 135 6.30 0.29 0.08
C GLN A 135 5.33 -0.33 1.10
N HIS A 136 5.68 -0.29 2.39
CA HIS A 136 4.74 -0.61 3.45
C HIS A 136 3.84 0.60 3.75
N ILE A 137 2.62 0.31 4.17
CA ILE A 137 1.66 1.32 4.58
C ILE A 137 2.07 1.83 5.96
N TYR A 138 2.36 3.12 6.06
CA TYR A 138 2.55 3.79 7.35
C TYR A 138 1.24 3.84 8.11
N GLY A 139 0.20 4.36 7.47
CA GLY A 139 -1.15 4.48 7.99
C GLY A 139 -2.13 4.80 6.89
N CYS A 140 -3.42 4.55 7.17
CA CYS A 140 -4.49 4.83 6.23
C CYS A 140 -5.69 5.42 6.95
N VAL A 141 -6.53 6.14 6.20
CA VAL A 141 -7.77 6.74 6.66
C VAL A 141 -8.93 6.33 5.77
N ASP A 142 -10.12 6.28 6.35
CA ASP A 142 -11.37 6.07 5.63
C ASP A 142 -11.91 7.38 5.00
N ASN A 143 -13.15 7.36 4.54
CA ASN A 143 -13.78 8.52 3.89
C ASN A 143 -14.35 9.56 4.87
N VAL A 144 -14.28 9.32 6.18
CA VAL A 144 -14.82 10.27 7.15
C VAL A 144 -13.81 11.38 7.37
N ASP A 145 -14.22 12.63 7.09
CA ASP A 145 -13.38 13.83 7.27
C ASP A 145 -11.93 13.65 6.77
N ILE A 146 -11.83 13.14 5.55
CA ILE A 146 -10.57 12.67 4.96
C ILE A 146 -9.45 13.71 5.01
N ILE A 147 -9.75 14.98 4.75
CA ILE A 147 -8.75 16.05 4.69
C ILE A 147 -8.11 16.25 6.07
N ASN A 148 -8.95 16.41 7.08
CA ASN A 148 -8.49 16.60 8.46
C ASN A 148 -7.78 15.34 8.99
N ASN A 149 -8.26 14.14 8.65
CA ASN A 149 -7.64 12.90 9.10
C ASN A 149 -6.32 12.62 8.40
N VAL A 150 -6.19 12.94 7.13
CA VAL A 150 -4.90 12.91 6.42
C VAL A 150 -3.92 13.91 7.03
N ASP A 151 -4.36 15.15 7.32
CA ASP A 151 -3.49 16.15 7.95
C ASP A 151 -2.98 15.72 9.32
N LYS A 152 -3.83 15.12 10.17
CA LYS A 152 -3.44 14.53 11.46
C LYS A 152 -2.41 13.39 11.28
N LEU A 153 -2.65 12.51 10.31
CA LEU A 153 -1.75 11.39 10.04
C LEU A 153 -0.37 11.87 9.55
N ILE A 154 -0.35 12.88 8.68
CA ILE A 154 0.89 13.54 8.23
C ILE A 154 1.62 14.21 9.40
N THR A 155 0.89 14.92 10.22
CA THR A 155 1.46 15.62 11.39
C THR A 155 2.10 14.63 12.37
N LYS A 156 1.46 13.48 12.60
CA LYS A 156 2.04 12.38 13.39
C LYS A 156 3.33 11.86 12.76
N LEU A 157 3.32 11.57 11.46
CA LEU A 157 4.50 11.11 10.73
C LEU A 157 5.65 12.12 10.84
N LYS A 158 5.37 13.41 10.63
CA LYS A 158 6.37 14.50 10.83
C LYS A 158 6.95 14.45 12.24
N GLY A 159 6.11 14.33 13.26
CA GLY A 159 6.56 14.20 14.64
C GLY A 159 7.45 12.98 14.87
N GLU A 160 7.25 11.88 14.16
CA GLU A 160 8.11 10.68 14.26
C GLU A 160 9.43 10.85 13.49
N LEU A 161 9.41 11.49 12.30
CA LEU A 161 10.58 11.71 11.46
C LEU A 161 11.57 12.73 12.08
N PHE A 162 11.09 13.73 12.81
CA PHE A 162 11.89 14.84 13.32
C PHE A 162 12.05 14.82 14.86
N LYS A 163 11.84 13.67 15.49
CA LYS A 163 12.03 13.46 16.94
C LYS A 163 13.52 13.37 17.36
N HIS A 164 14.45 13.90 16.55
CA HIS A 164 15.90 13.90 16.88
C HIS A 164 16.46 15.29 17.08
#